data_ecf176b0bc8718d56823c7bf89d40d16
#
_entry.id   ecf176b0bc8718d56823c7bf89d40d16
#
_cell.length_a   1.000
_cell.length_b   1.000
_cell.length_c   1.000
_cell.angle_alpha   90.00
_cell.angle_beta   90.00
_cell.angle_gamma   90.00
#
_symmetry.space_group_name_H-M   'P 1'
#
loop_
_entity.id
_entity.type
_entity.pdbx_description
1 polymer ?
#
loop_
_entity_poly.entity_id
_entity_poly.type
_entity_poly.pdbx_seq_one_letter_code
_entity_poly.pdbx_strand_id
1 'polypeptide(L)'
;MPRFRGSVLTLVIAILASASSVQAQRAVERETYEPVPMPPGFQVTNSELEGPVFADARGRTLYVWPRGGQRNGDAGEQKGRPTCDDTKYTLTSGLMSPYPAGLELPELDTRPTCVQIWPPVLAPAGAKPVGKWTVVDRKDGTKQWAYDEYALYTSVLDEVPGDTRGGRKVSGRGGGGGDGGTPRVVAGPPADVPAQFGIFSVRSGRLLALSTGFSVYSYDKDTPSKSNCAGACLRDWSPVLAGETAVPKGDWTILEREPGVKQWAFRKKPLYTRPGDDAARSLEGSDEPGWHNVYTQAWPALPKEFTIHDAYAGQVLADARGHAVYIYNCIDDALDQQSCDHPGAPQAYRLAVCGGGDAARCLATFPYVIAPKDAKSANRTWNAVDIDPKTGRYAAPGQADALHVWAFRGRPVFTYAGDKKPGQVGADGWGEFHGTRNGFKAFLLRDDFKGNAG
;
A
#
# COMPACT_ATOMS: atom_id res chain seq x y z
N MET A 1 31.20 -68.57 -52.33
CA MET A 1 31.41 -68.08 -50.95
C MET A 1 31.40 -66.56 -51.01
N PRO A 2 30.32 -65.88 -50.65
CA PRO A 2 30.28 -64.42 -50.62
C PRO A 2 30.62 -63.94 -49.23
N ARG A 3 31.48 -62.93 -49.18
CA ARG A 3 31.90 -62.21 -47.96
C ARG A 3 30.85 -61.10 -47.58
N PHE A 4 30.26 -61.21 -46.42
CA PHE A 4 29.44 -60.15 -45.80
C PHE A 4 30.36 -59.07 -45.23
N ARG A 5 30.18 -57.83 -45.74
CA ARG A 5 30.73 -56.63 -45.12
C ARG A 5 29.67 -56.04 -44.17
N GLY A 6 29.92 -56.09 -42.90
CA GLY A 6 29.10 -55.40 -41.91
C GLY A 6 29.46 -53.90 -41.85
N SER A 7 28.47 -53.05 -42.11
CA SER A 7 28.56 -51.60 -41.85
C SER A 7 28.16 -51.33 -40.36
N VAL A 8 29.08 -50.78 -39.61
CA VAL A 8 28.84 -50.30 -38.26
C VAL A 8 28.26 -48.88 -38.39
N LEU A 9 27.02 -48.73 -38.02
CA LEU A 9 26.32 -47.42 -37.95
C LEU A 9 26.61 -46.81 -36.58
N THR A 10 27.47 -45.80 -36.54
CA THR A 10 27.78 -45.06 -35.29
C THR A 10 26.66 -44.04 -35.06
N LEU A 11 25.84 -44.28 -34.03
CA LEU A 11 24.79 -43.37 -33.61
C LEU A 11 25.43 -42.29 -32.73
N VAL A 12 25.54 -41.07 -33.26
CA VAL A 12 25.96 -39.88 -32.48
C VAL A 12 24.72 -39.33 -31.77
N ILE A 13 24.62 -39.55 -30.45
CA ILE A 13 23.60 -38.93 -29.60
C ILE A 13 24.09 -37.53 -29.26
N ALA A 14 23.51 -36.52 -29.87
CA ALA A 14 23.69 -35.12 -29.48
C ALA A 14 22.86 -34.86 -28.23
N ILE A 15 23.53 -34.74 -27.08
CA ILE A 15 22.93 -34.29 -25.83
C ILE A 15 22.79 -32.77 -25.91
N LEU A 16 21.57 -32.30 -26.22
CA LEU A 16 21.19 -30.89 -26.06
C LEU A 16 21.07 -30.59 -24.56
N ALA A 17 22.11 -30.03 -24.02
CA ALA A 17 22.07 -29.43 -22.68
C ALA A 17 21.18 -28.18 -22.70
N SER A 18 19.94 -28.33 -22.30
CA SER A 18 19.04 -27.19 -22.02
C SER A 18 19.60 -26.42 -20.81
N ALA A 19 20.28 -25.34 -21.08
CA ALA A 19 20.65 -24.38 -20.04
C ALA A 19 19.37 -23.70 -19.55
N SER A 20 18.76 -24.24 -18.51
CA SER A 20 17.74 -23.54 -17.72
C SER A 20 18.41 -22.34 -17.07
N SER A 21 18.19 -21.17 -17.63
CA SER A 21 18.52 -19.90 -16.96
C SER A 21 17.64 -19.79 -15.71
N VAL A 22 18.17 -20.22 -14.58
CA VAL A 22 17.64 -19.85 -13.27
C VAL A 22 17.88 -18.34 -13.16
N GLN A 23 16.86 -17.55 -13.53
CA GLN A 23 16.80 -16.16 -13.13
C GLN A 23 16.75 -16.16 -11.60
N ALA A 24 17.89 -15.87 -10.99
CA ALA A 24 17.95 -15.61 -9.57
C ALA A 24 16.94 -14.49 -9.28
N GLN A 25 15.83 -14.82 -8.63
CA GLN A 25 14.93 -13.83 -8.08
C GLN A 25 15.79 -12.94 -7.19
N ARG A 26 16.01 -11.70 -7.62
CA ARG A 26 16.65 -10.69 -6.78
C ARG A 26 15.89 -10.70 -5.46
N ALA A 27 16.58 -10.99 -4.38
CA ALA A 27 16.00 -10.90 -3.04
C ALA A 27 15.38 -9.50 -2.92
N VAL A 28 14.10 -9.44 -2.59
CA VAL A 28 13.41 -8.18 -2.39
C VAL A 28 14.15 -7.45 -1.27
N GLU A 29 14.72 -6.30 -1.60
CA GLU A 29 15.40 -5.45 -0.62
C GLU A 29 14.37 -5.03 0.41
N ARG A 30 14.59 -5.42 1.66
CA ARG A 30 13.69 -5.12 2.77
C ARG A 30 14.19 -3.89 3.51
N GLU A 31 13.25 -3.09 3.96
CA GLU A 31 13.53 -1.97 4.86
C GLU A 31 14.11 -2.48 6.19
N THR A 32 15.14 -1.83 6.67
CA THR A 32 15.73 -2.09 7.99
C THR A 32 15.04 -1.28 9.07
N TYR A 33 15.06 -1.78 10.31
CA TYR A 33 14.41 -1.14 11.44
C TYR A 33 15.30 -1.22 12.69
N GLU A 34 15.06 -0.29 13.62
CA GLU A 34 15.71 -0.33 14.91
C GLU A 34 15.10 -1.42 15.81
N PRO A 35 15.91 -2.35 16.32
CA PRO A 35 15.43 -3.33 17.28
C PRO A 35 14.82 -2.64 18.50
N VAL A 36 13.59 -2.99 18.84
CA VAL A 36 12.91 -2.48 20.03
C VAL A 36 12.55 -3.64 20.96
N PRO A 37 12.63 -3.42 22.29
CA PRO A 37 12.14 -4.40 23.24
C PRO A 37 10.65 -4.70 23.00
N MET A 38 10.28 -5.98 23.01
CA MET A 38 8.90 -6.43 22.81
C MET A 38 8.50 -7.44 23.89
N PRO A 39 7.23 -7.47 24.32
CA PRO A 39 6.74 -8.53 25.18
C PRO A 39 6.80 -9.89 24.47
N PRO A 40 6.89 -11.01 25.22
CA PRO A 40 6.78 -12.33 24.64
C PRO A 40 5.48 -12.51 23.82
N GLY A 41 5.56 -13.19 22.68
CA GLY A 41 4.42 -13.43 21.80
C GLY A 41 4.22 -12.36 20.72
N PHE A 42 5.09 -11.37 20.64
CA PHE A 42 5.13 -10.41 19.54
C PHE A 42 6.39 -10.57 18.69
N GLN A 43 6.28 -10.17 17.43
CA GLN A 43 7.36 -10.23 16.46
C GLN A 43 7.27 -9.05 15.50
N VAL A 44 8.32 -8.86 14.71
CA VAL A 44 8.29 -7.97 13.54
C VAL A 44 8.18 -8.85 12.30
N THR A 45 7.21 -8.54 11.44
CA THR A 45 7.09 -9.13 10.10
C THR A 45 7.24 -8.03 9.06
N ASN A 46 7.49 -8.41 7.81
CA ASN A 46 7.63 -7.43 6.73
C ASN A 46 6.37 -7.42 5.87
N SER A 47 5.73 -6.25 5.80
CA SER A 47 4.65 -5.99 4.87
C SER A 47 5.21 -5.56 3.52
N GLU A 48 4.56 -5.94 2.42
CA GLU A 48 4.96 -5.52 1.07
C GLU A 48 4.82 -4.01 0.85
N LEU A 49 3.90 -3.35 1.55
CA LEU A 49 3.61 -1.93 1.36
C LEU A 49 4.09 -1.04 2.50
N GLU A 50 4.05 -1.56 3.73
CA GLU A 50 4.31 -0.76 4.94
C GLU A 50 5.70 -1.02 5.54
N GLY A 51 6.49 -1.92 4.92
CA GLY A 51 7.78 -2.32 5.47
C GLY A 51 7.66 -3.14 6.76
N PRO A 52 8.58 -2.98 7.72
CA PRO A 52 8.53 -3.68 9.00
C PRO A 52 7.31 -3.26 9.83
N VAL A 53 6.52 -4.24 10.26
CA VAL A 53 5.31 -4.04 11.08
C VAL A 53 5.34 -4.95 12.28
N PHE A 54 4.74 -4.52 13.39
CA PHE A 54 4.51 -5.41 14.53
C PHE A 54 3.43 -6.42 14.19
N ALA A 55 3.61 -7.62 14.67
CA ALA A 55 2.67 -8.72 14.54
C ALA A 55 2.57 -9.53 15.83
N ASP A 56 1.44 -10.19 16.03
CA ASP A 56 1.27 -11.16 17.10
C ASP A 56 2.02 -12.48 16.80
N ALA A 57 1.95 -13.44 17.70
CA ALA A 57 2.60 -14.76 17.55
C ALA A 57 2.14 -15.55 16.30
N ARG A 58 0.98 -15.22 15.74
CA ARG A 58 0.44 -15.83 14.51
C ARG A 58 0.86 -15.06 13.26
N GLY A 59 1.58 -13.97 13.41
CA GLY A 59 1.99 -13.10 12.31
C GLY A 59 0.91 -12.10 11.85
N ARG A 60 -0.21 -11.95 12.59
CA ARG A 60 -1.24 -10.97 12.26
C ARG A 60 -0.74 -9.57 12.58
N THR A 61 -0.86 -8.67 11.62
CA THR A 61 -0.42 -7.28 11.74
C THR A 61 -1.17 -6.54 12.84
N LEU A 62 -0.46 -5.67 13.55
CA LEU A 62 -1.02 -4.85 14.62
C LEU A 62 -1.32 -3.44 14.13
N TYR A 63 -2.48 -2.94 14.54
CA TYR A 63 -3.01 -1.64 14.14
C TYR A 63 -3.31 -0.78 15.37
N VAL A 64 -3.19 0.53 15.16
CA VAL A 64 -3.74 1.55 16.03
C VAL A 64 -5.00 2.12 15.39
N TRP A 65 -6.05 2.28 16.17
CA TRP A 65 -7.30 2.86 15.69
C TRP A 65 -7.13 4.35 15.35
N PRO A 66 -8.00 4.95 14.50
CA PRO A 66 -7.92 6.37 14.16
C PRO A 66 -7.94 7.29 15.37
N ARG A 67 -7.06 8.29 15.37
CA ARG A 67 -6.94 9.28 16.46
C ARG A 67 -7.89 10.47 16.28
N GLY A 68 -8.37 10.71 15.09
CA GLY A 68 -9.34 11.77 14.81
C GLY A 68 -10.75 11.41 15.23
N GLY A 69 -11.63 12.39 15.30
CA GLY A 69 -13.05 12.17 15.55
C GLY A 69 -13.71 11.28 14.48
N GLN A 70 -14.72 10.56 14.89
CA GLN A 70 -15.48 9.67 14.03
C GLN A 70 -16.72 10.38 13.45
N ARG A 71 -17.25 9.88 12.35
CA ARG A 71 -18.37 10.47 11.63
C ARG A 71 -19.66 10.54 12.47
N ASN A 72 -19.85 9.56 13.34
CA ASN A 72 -21.00 9.48 14.27
C ASN A 72 -20.84 10.35 15.52
N GLY A 73 -19.78 11.18 15.58
CA GLY A 73 -19.51 12.07 16.73
C GLY A 73 -18.67 11.45 17.83
N ASP A 74 -18.23 10.19 17.68
CA ASP A 74 -17.33 9.57 18.65
C ASP A 74 -15.95 10.21 18.60
N ALA A 75 -15.29 10.28 19.75
CA ALA A 75 -13.90 10.67 19.82
C ALA A 75 -13.02 9.56 19.21
N GLY A 76 -11.97 9.96 18.49
CA GLY A 76 -10.96 9.03 18.02
C GLY A 76 -10.16 8.41 19.16
N GLU A 77 -9.31 7.44 18.81
CA GLU A 77 -8.46 6.74 19.77
C GLU A 77 -7.58 7.72 20.55
N GLN A 78 -7.59 7.58 21.87
CA GLN A 78 -6.80 8.39 22.79
C GLN A 78 -5.84 7.50 23.57
N LYS A 79 -4.76 8.10 24.04
CA LYS A 79 -3.81 7.41 24.91
C LYS A 79 -4.51 6.84 26.15
N GLY A 80 -4.30 5.56 26.38
CA GLY A 80 -4.89 4.86 27.53
C GLY A 80 -6.41 4.60 27.43
N ARG A 81 -7.06 4.94 26.32
CA ARG A 81 -8.52 4.82 26.16
C ARG A 81 -8.89 4.12 24.86
N PRO A 82 -9.03 2.78 24.87
CA PRO A 82 -9.53 2.04 23.72
C PRO A 82 -10.95 2.48 23.34
N THR A 83 -11.16 2.84 22.07
CA THR A 83 -12.48 3.28 21.57
C THR A 83 -13.26 2.18 20.87
N CYS A 84 -12.58 1.19 20.30
CA CYS A 84 -13.22 0.06 19.64
C CYS A 84 -13.77 -0.92 20.70
N ASP A 85 -15.09 -0.99 20.82
CA ASP A 85 -15.82 -1.84 21.78
C ASP A 85 -17.00 -2.56 21.12
N ASP A 86 -17.87 -3.18 21.92
CA ASP A 86 -19.04 -3.93 21.49
C ASP A 86 -20.28 -3.08 21.15
N THR A 87 -20.15 -1.75 21.23
CA THR A 87 -21.27 -0.85 20.95
C THR A 87 -21.72 -1.02 19.50
N LYS A 88 -23.02 -1.18 19.29
CA LYS A 88 -23.64 -1.15 17.97
C LYS A 88 -24.10 0.27 17.69
N TYR A 89 -23.73 0.73 16.51
CA TYR A 89 -24.15 2.05 16.02
C TYR A 89 -25.09 1.86 14.84
N THR A 90 -26.25 2.52 14.86
CA THR A 90 -27.11 2.63 13.71
C THR A 90 -26.58 3.73 12.80
N LEU A 91 -26.14 3.37 11.61
CA LEU A 91 -25.73 4.35 10.62
C LEU A 91 -26.94 4.83 9.84
N THR A 92 -27.08 6.14 9.79
CA THR A 92 -27.99 6.81 8.87
C THR A 92 -27.20 7.49 7.77
N SER A 93 -27.77 7.56 6.57
CA SER A 93 -27.19 8.30 5.46
C SER A 93 -27.06 9.79 5.81
N GLY A 94 -25.88 10.37 5.59
CA GLY A 94 -25.65 11.79 5.77
C GLY A 94 -26.06 12.61 4.55
N LEU A 95 -25.98 13.94 4.66
CA LEU A 95 -26.30 14.89 3.58
C LEU A 95 -25.48 14.67 2.29
N MET A 96 -24.30 14.08 2.40
CA MET A 96 -23.42 13.81 1.26
C MET A 96 -23.53 12.37 0.74
N SER A 97 -24.45 11.59 1.29
CA SER A 97 -24.74 10.23 0.84
C SER A 97 -25.51 10.26 -0.49
N PRO A 98 -25.32 9.26 -1.38
CA PRO A 98 -26.22 9.07 -2.53
C PRO A 98 -27.65 8.68 -2.13
N TYR A 99 -27.88 8.34 -0.87
CA TYR A 99 -29.21 8.09 -0.30
C TYR A 99 -29.81 9.36 0.31
N PRO A 100 -31.13 9.44 0.45
CA PRO A 100 -31.75 10.51 1.21
C PRO A 100 -31.16 10.62 2.62
N ALA A 101 -30.90 11.84 3.08
CA ALA A 101 -30.36 12.07 4.41
C ALA A 101 -31.28 11.49 5.51
N GLY A 102 -30.69 10.83 6.49
CA GLY A 102 -31.40 10.19 7.58
C GLY A 102 -32.01 8.82 7.25
N LEU A 103 -31.81 8.30 6.04
CA LEU A 103 -32.26 6.95 5.68
C LEU A 103 -31.40 5.91 6.39
N GLU A 104 -32.01 5.01 7.12
CA GLU A 104 -31.35 3.79 7.61
C GLU A 104 -31.20 2.81 6.45
N LEU A 105 -30.01 2.24 6.30
CA LEU A 105 -29.72 1.26 5.27
C LEU A 105 -29.85 -0.14 5.89
N PRO A 106 -30.83 -0.95 5.48
CA PRO A 106 -31.13 -2.24 6.13
C PRO A 106 -29.91 -3.18 6.22
N GLU A 107 -29.06 -3.15 5.21
CA GLU A 107 -27.83 -3.96 5.18
C GLU A 107 -26.80 -3.55 6.25
N LEU A 108 -26.94 -2.34 6.78
CA LEU A 108 -26.06 -1.81 7.81
C LEU A 108 -26.52 -2.19 9.22
N ASP A 109 -27.80 -2.53 9.40
CA ASP A 109 -28.35 -2.95 10.70
C ASP A 109 -27.85 -4.32 11.15
N THR A 110 -27.29 -5.10 10.24
CA THR A 110 -26.74 -6.44 10.48
C THR A 110 -25.21 -6.42 10.66
N ARG A 111 -24.58 -5.25 10.77
CA ARG A 111 -23.13 -5.14 10.85
C ARG A 111 -22.58 -5.73 12.15
N PRO A 112 -21.39 -6.34 12.07
CA PRO A 112 -20.68 -6.74 13.27
C PRO A 112 -20.22 -5.50 14.06
N THR A 113 -19.99 -5.68 15.35
CA THR A 113 -19.43 -4.63 16.21
C THR A 113 -17.96 -4.36 15.87
N CYS A 114 -17.44 -3.22 16.34
CA CYS A 114 -16.03 -2.86 16.09
C CYS A 114 -15.06 -3.98 16.50
N VAL A 115 -15.21 -4.58 17.66
CA VAL A 115 -14.32 -5.65 18.15
C VAL A 115 -14.41 -6.93 17.34
N GLN A 116 -15.52 -7.18 16.66
CA GLN A 116 -15.64 -8.33 15.77
C GLN A 116 -14.85 -8.15 14.48
N ILE A 117 -14.67 -6.92 14.05
CA ILE A 117 -13.89 -6.56 12.84
C ILE A 117 -12.43 -6.27 13.20
N TRP A 118 -12.24 -5.59 14.34
CA TRP A 118 -10.96 -5.15 14.86
C TRP A 118 -10.70 -5.79 16.24
N PRO A 119 -10.44 -7.10 16.29
CA PRO A 119 -10.20 -7.78 17.55
C PRO A 119 -9.08 -7.12 18.35
N PRO A 120 -9.31 -6.80 19.63
CA PRO A 120 -8.29 -6.23 20.49
C PRO A 120 -7.17 -7.24 20.77
N VAL A 121 -5.95 -6.76 20.89
CA VAL A 121 -4.81 -7.57 21.29
C VAL A 121 -4.81 -7.67 22.82
N LEU A 122 -5.48 -8.68 23.36
CA LEU A 122 -5.64 -8.84 24.80
C LEU A 122 -4.31 -9.10 25.51
N ALA A 123 -4.12 -8.47 26.65
CA ALA A 123 -2.98 -8.67 27.52
C ALA A 123 -3.33 -9.75 28.57
N PRO A 124 -2.47 -10.77 28.81
CA PRO A 124 -2.72 -11.75 29.85
C PRO A 124 -2.67 -11.14 31.24
N ALA A 125 -3.28 -11.80 32.21
CA ALA A 125 -3.18 -11.39 33.61
C ALA A 125 -1.70 -11.33 34.03
N GLY A 126 -1.31 -10.23 34.64
CA GLY A 126 0.08 -10.00 35.08
C GLY A 126 1.03 -9.57 33.95
N ALA A 127 0.54 -9.24 32.78
CA ALA A 127 1.35 -8.64 31.72
C ALA A 127 2.07 -7.38 32.24
N LYS A 128 3.36 -7.27 31.94
CA LYS A 128 4.20 -6.15 32.37
C LYS A 128 4.59 -5.29 31.17
N PRO A 129 4.59 -3.96 31.31
CA PRO A 129 5.11 -3.06 30.29
C PRO A 129 6.56 -3.37 29.89
N VAL A 130 6.89 -3.21 28.59
CA VAL A 130 8.23 -3.40 28.05
C VAL A 130 8.53 -2.29 27.04
N GLY A 131 9.45 -1.38 27.36
CA GLY A 131 9.74 -0.23 26.51
C GLY A 131 8.48 0.63 26.28
N LYS A 132 8.10 0.81 25.01
CA LYS A 132 6.87 1.54 24.64
C LYS A 132 5.59 0.69 24.69
N TRP A 133 5.71 -0.58 24.99
CA TRP A 133 4.56 -1.47 25.14
C TRP A 133 3.99 -1.30 26.54
N THR A 134 2.71 -0.99 26.62
CA THR A 134 1.96 -0.79 27.86
C THR A 134 0.69 -1.64 27.86
N VAL A 135 -0.02 -1.64 28.96
CA VAL A 135 -1.30 -2.34 29.12
C VAL A 135 -2.35 -1.30 29.50
N VAL A 136 -3.47 -1.32 28.83
CA VAL A 136 -4.61 -0.42 29.06
C VAL A 136 -5.85 -1.22 29.46
N ASP A 137 -6.70 -0.60 30.28
CA ASP A 137 -7.95 -1.20 30.71
C ASP A 137 -9.05 -0.93 29.67
N ARG A 138 -9.88 -1.94 29.39
CA ARG A 138 -11.07 -1.86 28.55
C ARG A 138 -12.32 -1.70 29.39
N LYS A 139 -13.39 -1.15 28.80
CA LYS A 139 -14.70 -1.00 29.45
C LYS A 139 -15.30 -2.32 29.92
N ASP A 140 -14.99 -3.42 29.24
CA ASP A 140 -15.46 -4.76 29.55
C ASP A 140 -14.67 -5.45 30.69
N GLY A 141 -13.74 -4.74 31.32
CA GLY A 141 -12.89 -5.23 32.40
C GLY A 141 -11.68 -6.04 31.95
N THR A 142 -11.51 -6.30 30.65
CA THR A 142 -10.33 -6.96 30.13
C THR A 142 -9.17 -5.97 29.98
N LYS A 143 -7.96 -6.49 29.79
CA LYS A 143 -6.75 -5.71 29.53
C LYS A 143 -6.28 -5.91 28.11
N GLN A 144 -5.77 -4.83 27.51
CA GLN A 144 -5.32 -4.80 26.11
C GLN A 144 -3.90 -4.27 26.03
N TRP A 145 -3.09 -4.86 25.18
CA TRP A 145 -1.79 -4.31 24.83
C TRP A 145 -1.94 -2.99 24.07
N ALA A 146 -1.03 -2.07 24.38
CA ALA A 146 -0.91 -0.78 23.72
C ALA A 146 0.55 -0.52 23.34
N TYR A 147 0.78 0.23 22.28
CA TYR A 147 2.10 0.73 21.90
C TYR A 147 2.09 2.26 21.86
N ASP A 148 3.06 2.89 22.51
CA ASP A 148 3.09 4.34 22.73
C ASP A 148 1.77 4.86 23.33
N GLU A 149 1.19 4.06 24.26
CA GLU A 149 -0.08 4.25 24.95
C GLU A 149 -1.36 4.12 24.07
N TYR A 150 -1.24 3.86 22.77
CA TYR A 150 -2.39 3.58 21.90
C TYR A 150 -2.70 2.09 21.84
N ALA A 151 -3.96 1.75 22.06
CA ALA A 151 -4.41 0.36 22.07
C ALA A 151 -4.19 -0.34 20.72
N LEU A 152 -3.78 -1.60 20.79
CA LEU A 152 -3.43 -2.40 19.62
C LEU A 152 -4.56 -3.37 19.24
N TYR A 153 -4.84 -3.44 17.96
CA TYR A 153 -5.85 -4.30 17.35
C TYR A 153 -5.24 -5.15 16.24
N THR A 154 -5.89 -6.24 15.90
CA THR A 154 -5.69 -6.97 14.65
C THR A 154 -6.83 -6.66 13.69
N SER A 155 -6.79 -7.16 12.46
CA SER A 155 -7.87 -7.03 11.49
C SER A 155 -8.34 -8.39 11.00
N VAL A 156 -9.65 -8.58 10.87
CA VAL A 156 -10.22 -9.77 10.23
C VAL A 156 -10.00 -9.80 8.71
N LEU A 157 -9.54 -8.69 8.13
CA LEU A 157 -9.20 -8.62 6.71
C LEU A 157 -7.83 -9.22 6.38
N ASP A 158 -6.95 -9.41 7.39
CA ASP A 158 -5.63 -9.98 7.20
C ASP A 158 -5.70 -11.50 7.24
N GLU A 159 -5.29 -12.14 6.15
CA GLU A 159 -5.38 -13.58 5.97
C GLU A 159 -4.06 -14.30 6.27
N VAL A 160 -2.94 -13.65 5.97
CA VAL A 160 -1.59 -14.22 6.11
C VAL A 160 -0.63 -13.24 6.78
N PRO A 161 0.49 -13.73 7.36
CA PRO A 161 1.49 -12.87 7.97
C PRO A 161 2.01 -11.77 7.03
N GLY A 162 2.04 -10.54 7.54
CA GLY A 162 2.47 -9.34 6.79
C GLY A 162 1.39 -8.72 5.90
N ASP A 163 0.17 -9.25 5.89
CA ASP A 163 -0.96 -8.54 5.31
C ASP A 163 -1.24 -7.26 6.08
N THR A 164 -1.64 -6.22 5.36
CA THR A 164 -2.03 -4.93 5.92
C THR A 164 -3.34 -4.44 5.32
N ARG A 165 -4.23 -5.38 4.98
CA ARG A 165 -5.53 -5.08 4.34
C ARG A 165 -6.44 -4.24 5.21
N GLY A 166 -6.32 -4.35 6.52
CA GLY A 166 -7.01 -3.51 7.48
C GLY A 166 -6.48 -2.08 7.59
N GLY A 167 -5.28 -1.83 7.11
CA GLY A 167 -4.58 -0.55 7.27
C GLY A 167 -4.96 0.51 6.25
N ARG A 168 -4.17 1.56 6.27
CA ARG A 168 -4.28 2.71 5.38
C ARG A 168 -4.13 2.30 3.91
N LYS A 169 -4.92 2.92 3.05
CA LYS A 169 -4.61 2.94 1.62
C LYS A 169 -3.37 3.82 1.42
N VAL A 170 -2.45 3.39 0.57
CA VAL A 170 -1.36 4.24 0.16
C VAL A 170 -1.96 5.40 -0.63
N SER A 171 -2.05 6.57 -0.03
CA SER A 171 -2.48 7.78 -0.73
C SER A 171 -1.35 8.26 -1.63
N GLY A 172 -1.67 8.69 -2.85
CA GLY A 172 -0.80 9.52 -3.66
C GLY A 172 -0.53 10.86 -2.97
N ARG A 173 0.26 11.71 -3.61
CA ARG A 173 0.66 13.03 -3.14
C ARG A 173 -0.51 13.98 -2.83
N GLY A 174 -1.70 13.74 -3.33
CA GLY A 174 -2.90 14.55 -3.15
C GLY A 174 -3.42 14.67 -1.71
N GLY A 175 -2.55 14.57 -0.75
CA GLY A 175 -2.83 14.72 0.67
C GLY A 175 -2.99 16.15 1.16
N GLY A 176 -3.68 16.98 0.43
CA GLY A 176 -4.33 18.15 0.99
C GLY A 176 -5.53 17.68 1.81
N GLY A 177 -5.32 17.26 3.06
CA GLY A 177 -6.39 17.12 4.06
C GLY A 177 -7.60 16.25 3.71
N GLY A 178 -7.54 15.43 2.68
CA GLY A 178 -8.69 14.84 2.06
C GLY A 178 -8.96 13.37 2.34
N ASP A 179 -8.15 12.70 3.13
CA ASP A 179 -8.58 11.42 3.69
C ASP A 179 -9.52 11.74 4.87
N GLY A 180 -10.78 11.97 4.59
CA GLY A 180 -11.81 12.39 5.55
C GLY A 180 -12.10 11.40 6.68
N GLY A 181 -11.32 10.36 6.82
CA GLY A 181 -11.24 9.48 7.96
C GLY A 181 -9.81 9.29 8.37
N THR A 182 -9.53 9.32 9.65
CA THR A 182 -8.20 9.04 10.15
C THR A 182 -7.90 7.57 9.92
N PRO A 183 -6.89 7.23 9.14
CA PRO A 183 -6.64 5.83 8.78
C PRO A 183 -6.24 5.02 10.02
N ARG A 184 -6.62 3.75 9.99
CA ARG A 184 -6.06 2.76 10.90
C ARG A 184 -4.60 2.60 10.53
N VAL A 185 -3.73 2.94 11.45
CA VAL A 185 -2.28 2.96 11.21
C VAL A 185 -1.69 1.64 11.63
N VAL A 186 -0.91 1.05 10.73
CA VAL A 186 -0.11 -0.11 11.07
C VAL A 186 0.93 0.30 12.10
N ALA A 187 1.02 -0.44 13.20
CA ALA A 187 2.07 -0.24 14.20
C ALA A 187 3.34 -0.97 13.77
N GLY A 188 4.48 -0.32 13.89
CA GLY A 188 5.77 -0.91 13.53
C GLY A 188 6.92 -0.32 14.33
N PRO A 189 8.09 -0.95 14.27
CA PRO A 189 9.30 -0.41 14.88
C PRO A 189 9.76 0.86 14.13
N PRO A 190 10.55 1.72 14.78
CA PRO A 190 11.18 2.84 14.09
C PRO A 190 12.07 2.35 12.95
N ALA A 191 12.06 3.07 11.84
CA ALA A 191 12.97 2.80 10.74
C ALA A 191 14.43 3.10 11.15
N ASP A 192 15.36 2.29 10.68
CA ASP A 192 16.79 2.47 10.93
C ASP A 192 17.36 3.51 9.95
N VAL A 193 17.08 4.77 10.22
CA VAL A 193 17.54 5.91 9.40
C VAL A 193 18.22 6.98 10.27
N PRO A 194 19.28 7.65 9.78
CA PRO A 194 19.82 8.81 10.47
C PRO A 194 18.76 9.91 10.63
N ALA A 195 18.83 10.70 11.70
CA ALA A 195 17.81 11.71 12.05
C ALA A 195 17.53 12.74 10.94
N GLN A 196 18.45 12.90 10.01
CA GLN A 196 18.31 13.78 8.83
C GLN A 196 17.29 13.25 7.83
N PHE A 197 16.92 11.97 7.88
CA PHE A 197 16.09 11.29 6.90
C PHE A 197 14.77 10.81 7.48
N GLY A 198 13.81 10.56 6.59
CA GLY A 198 12.53 9.95 6.88
C GLY A 198 12.13 8.98 5.75
N ILE A 199 11.22 8.07 6.06
CA ILE A 199 10.64 7.14 5.09
C ILE A 199 9.16 7.45 4.93
N PHE A 200 8.72 7.57 3.70
CA PHE A 200 7.35 7.92 3.34
C PHE A 200 6.76 6.87 2.42
N SER A 201 5.58 6.35 2.74
CA SER A 201 4.86 5.46 1.84
C SER A 201 4.26 6.26 0.69
N VAL A 202 4.68 5.93 -0.51
CA VAL A 202 4.13 6.43 -1.78
C VAL A 202 3.73 5.23 -2.64
N ARG A 203 3.03 5.46 -3.75
CA ARG A 203 2.57 4.34 -4.60
C ARG A 203 3.67 3.63 -5.41
N SER A 204 4.88 4.11 -5.36
CA SER A 204 6.06 3.47 -5.95
C SER A 204 6.93 2.73 -4.92
N GLY A 205 6.66 2.89 -3.63
CA GLY A 205 7.41 2.21 -2.58
C GLY A 205 7.52 3.00 -1.27
N ARG A 206 8.45 2.58 -0.45
CA ARG A 206 8.88 3.23 0.79
C ARG A 206 9.97 4.22 0.43
N LEU A 207 9.55 5.42 0.08
CA LEU A 207 10.43 6.49 -0.43
C LEU A 207 11.32 7.03 0.69
N LEU A 208 12.62 7.05 0.43
CA LEU A 208 13.57 7.74 1.28
C LEU A 208 13.57 9.24 0.95
N ALA A 209 13.45 10.07 1.96
CA ALA A 209 13.50 11.51 1.84
C ALA A 209 14.26 12.13 3.03
N LEU A 210 14.54 13.41 2.96
CA LEU A 210 14.94 14.16 4.15
C LEU A 210 13.79 14.19 5.17
N SER A 211 14.09 14.44 6.43
CA SER A 211 13.10 14.60 7.50
C SER A 211 12.08 15.72 7.21
N THR A 212 12.44 16.67 6.34
CA THR A 212 11.55 17.72 5.80
C THR A 212 10.56 17.21 4.75
N GLY A 213 10.73 15.95 4.29
CA GLY A 213 9.88 15.32 3.27
C GLY A 213 10.39 15.46 1.83
N PHE A 214 11.43 16.25 1.56
CA PHE A 214 12.01 16.34 0.22
C PHE A 214 12.73 15.05 -0.18
N SER A 215 12.42 14.55 -1.37
CA SER A 215 12.94 13.28 -1.88
C SER A 215 14.45 13.29 -2.02
N VAL A 216 15.07 12.13 -1.83
CA VAL A 216 16.47 11.92 -2.15
C VAL A 216 16.60 11.01 -3.37
N TYR A 217 17.69 11.24 -4.10
CA TYR A 217 17.96 10.61 -5.39
C TYR A 217 19.35 9.98 -5.41
N SER A 218 19.52 9.02 -6.30
CA SER A 218 20.83 8.43 -6.67
C SER A 218 21.10 8.66 -8.14
N TYR A 219 22.40 8.65 -8.52
CA TYR A 219 22.86 8.90 -9.87
C TYR A 219 23.58 7.66 -10.44
N ASP A 220 23.23 7.24 -11.66
CA ASP A 220 23.76 6.02 -12.27
C ASP A 220 25.26 6.08 -12.55
N LYS A 221 25.81 7.27 -12.75
CA LYS A 221 27.26 7.42 -13.01
C LYS A 221 28.10 7.36 -11.73
N ASP A 222 27.48 7.32 -10.56
CA ASP A 222 28.20 7.19 -9.30
C ASP A 222 28.75 5.78 -9.09
N THR A 223 29.77 5.67 -8.26
CA THR A 223 30.29 4.39 -7.78
C THR A 223 30.13 4.31 -6.25
N PRO A 224 30.28 3.14 -5.64
CA PRO A 224 30.18 3.00 -4.18
C PRO A 224 31.13 3.89 -3.39
N SER A 225 32.23 4.30 -3.97
CA SER A 225 33.30 5.10 -3.32
C SER A 225 33.45 6.51 -3.87
N LYS A 226 32.65 6.86 -4.92
CA LYS A 226 32.85 8.16 -5.58
C LYS A 226 31.54 8.72 -6.11
N SER A 227 31.25 9.95 -5.73
CA SER A 227 30.21 10.78 -6.35
C SER A 227 30.78 11.41 -7.62
N ASN A 228 30.12 11.20 -8.76
CA ASN A 228 30.53 11.73 -10.06
C ASN A 228 29.69 12.94 -10.50
N CYS A 229 28.73 13.39 -9.69
CA CYS A 229 28.03 14.65 -9.90
C CYS A 229 28.94 15.81 -9.48
N ALA A 230 29.53 16.50 -10.45
CA ALA A 230 30.45 17.63 -10.27
C ALA A 230 30.22 18.72 -11.33
N GLY A 231 30.74 19.94 -11.11
CA GLY A 231 30.66 21.04 -12.06
C GLY A 231 29.21 21.41 -12.39
N ALA A 232 28.82 21.26 -13.66
CA ALA A 232 27.47 21.61 -14.13
C ALA A 232 26.35 20.82 -13.44
N CYS A 233 26.62 19.57 -13.07
CA CYS A 233 25.66 18.73 -12.35
C CYS A 233 25.23 19.34 -11.01
N LEU A 234 26.13 20.03 -10.32
CA LEU A 234 25.84 20.63 -9.01
C LEU A 234 24.92 21.88 -9.08
N ARG A 235 24.56 22.34 -10.27
CA ARG A 235 23.56 23.41 -10.42
C ARG A 235 22.14 22.89 -10.19
N ASP A 236 21.89 21.65 -10.59
CA ASP A 236 20.55 21.06 -10.57
C ASP A 236 20.40 20.02 -9.46
N TRP A 237 21.51 19.53 -8.91
CA TRP A 237 21.56 18.48 -7.91
C TRP A 237 22.49 18.83 -6.76
N SER A 238 22.01 18.71 -5.54
CA SER A 238 22.78 19.01 -4.34
C SER A 238 23.11 17.71 -3.59
N PRO A 239 24.39 17.43 -3.30
CA PRO A 239 24.77 16.30 -2.46
C PRO A 239 24.13 16.40 -1.07
N VAL A 240 23.62 15.29 -0.54
CA VAL A 240 23.15 15.25 0.84
C VAL A 240 24.37 15.13 1.77
N LEU A 241 24.78 16.25 2.34
CA LEU A 241 25.97 16.29 3.18
C LEU A 241 25.74 15.59 4.52
N ALA A 242 26.76 14.88 4.97
CA ALA A 242 26.84 14.28 6.29
C ALA A 242 27.54 15.24 7.25
N GLY A 243 26.93 15.53 8.38
CA GLY A 243 27.55 16.37 9.40
C GLY A 243 28.81 15.72 10.00
N GLU A 244 29.62 16.50 10.72
CA GLU A 244 30.88 16.03 11.33
C GLU A 244 30.66 14.86 12.31
N THR A 245 29.53 14.86 13.01
CA THR A 245 29.14 13.82 13.99
C THR A 245 28.37 12.66 13.38
N ALA A 246 28.20 12.64 12.05
CA ALA A 246 27.47 11.59 11.37
C ALA A 246 28.19 10.24 11.48
N VAL A 247 27.47 9.20 11.87
CA VAL A 247 28.01 7.85 12.06
C VAL A 247 27.37 6.90 11.06
N PRO A 248 28.15 6.21 10.22
CA PRO A 248 27.63 5.15 9.35
C PRO A 248 27.03 4.01 10.17
N LYS A 249 25.90 3.43 9.69
CA LYS A 249 25.24 2.29 10.34
C LYS A 249 24.43 1.49 9.31
N GLY A 250 24.57 0.17 9.32
CA GLY A 250 23.78 -0.71 8.44
C GLY A 250 23.97 -0.39 6.95
N ASP A 251 22.89 -0.07 6.28
CA ASP A 251 22.86 0.32 4.86
C ASP A 251 23.42 1.72 4.58
N TRP A 252 23.75 2.48 5.64
CA TRP A 252 24.20 3.86 5.56
C TRP A 252 25.72 3.95 5.58
N THR A 253 26.29 4.65 4.61
CA THR A 253 27.73 4.93 4.53
C THR A 253 27.96 6.42 4.26
N ILE A 254 29.21 6.85 4.48
CA ILE A 254 29.63 8.21 4.21
C ILE A 254 30.84 8.13 3.28
N LEU A 255 30.82 8.91 2.22
CA LEU A 255 31.96 9.10 1.32
C LEU A 255 32.50 10.52 1.44
N GLU A 256 33.78 10.68 1.24
CA GLU A 256 34.43 11.99 1.15
C GLU A 256 34.49 12.42 -0.31
N ARG A 257 33.85 13.57 -0.63
CA ARG A 257 33.82 14.13 -1.99
C ARG A 257 35.09 14.94 -2.28
N GLU A 258 35.45 15.75 -1.31
CA GLU A 258 36.61 16.62 -1.26
C GLU A 258 37.12 16.65 0.18
N PRO A 259 38.38 17.06 0.46
CA PRO A 259 38.88 17.11 1.82
C PRO A 259 37.93 17.84 2.77
N GLY A 260 37.41 17.13 3.77
CA GLY A 260 36.46 17.65 4.76
C GLY A 260 35.01 17.71 4.31
N VAL A 261 34.67 17.42 3.04
CA VAL A 261 33.28 17.42 2.55
C VAL A 261 32.74 16.00 2.47
N LYS A 262 31.90 15.64 3.43
CA LYS A 262 31.30 14.32 3.58
C LYS A 262 29.90 14.28 3.01
N GLN A 263 29.56 13.19 2.30
CA GLN A 263 28.25 12.97 1.70
C GLN A 263 27.68 11.63 2.17
N TRP A 264 26.39 11.61 2.48
CA TRP A 264 25.67 10.39 2.75
C TRP A 264 25.52 9.51 1.51
N ALA A 265 25.61 8.20 1.73
CA ALA A 265 25.25 7.18 0.77
C ALA A 265 24.36 6.12 1.45
N PHE A 266 23.37 5.62 0.73
CA PHE A 266 22.50 4.53 1.14
C PHE A 266 22.72 3.33 0.21
N ARG A 267 22.93 2.14 0.78
CA ARG A 267 23.26 0.93 0.00
C ARG A 267 24.35 1.18 -1.05
N LYS A 268 25.38 1.91 -0.63
CA LYS A 268 26.55 2.30 -1.46
C LYS A 268 26.20 3.23 -2.63
N LYS A 269 25.02 3.85 -2.66
CA LYS A 269 24.65 4.88 -3.64
C LYS A 269 24.72 6.25 -2.98
N PRO A 270 25.57 7.18 -3.46
CA PRO A 270 25.62 8.56 -3.00
C PRO A 270 24.24 9.22 -3.13
N LEU A 271 23.87 10.05 -2.16
CA LEU A 271 22.55 10.66 -2.08
C LEU A 271 22.58 12.13 -2.46
N TYR A 272 21.52 12.55 -3.17
CA TYR A 272 21.32 13.92 -3.62
C TYR A 272 19.90 14.38 -3.37
N THR A 273 19.71 15.70 -3.34
CA THR A 273 18.41 16.36 -3.46
C THR A 273 18.36 17.15 -4.76
N ARG A 274 17.16 17.45 -5.23
CA ARG A 274 16.91 18.28 -6.40
C ARG A 274 16.32 19.61 -5.95
N PRO A 275 17.05 20.73 -6.02
CA PRO A 275 16.52 22.06 -5.65
C PRO A 275 15.27 22.48 -6.42
N GLY A 276 15.07 21.90 -7.61
CA GLY A 276 13.88 22.14 -8.42
C GLY A 276 12.62 21.38 -7.98
N ASP A 277 12.71 20.52 -6.95
CA ASP A 277 11.52 19.90 -6.39
C ASP A 277 10.71 20.96 -5.62
N ASP A 278 9.49 21.20 -6.06
CA ASP A 278 8.62 22.23 -5.49
C ASP A 278 7.75 21.71 -4.34
N ALA A 279 7.74 20.40 -4.11
CA ALA A 279 6.94 19.77 -3.08
C ALA A 279 7.62 18.56 -2.44
N ALA A 280 7.22 18.28 -1.20
CA ALA A 280 7.65 17.08 -0.49
C ALA A 280 7.22 15.82 -1.26
N ARG A 281 8.05 14.78 -1.19
CA ARG A 281 7.83 13.46 -1.82
C ARG A 281 7.72 13.52 -3.36
N SER A 282 8.32 14.53 -4.00
CA SER A 282 8.38 14.62 -5.44
C SER A 282 9.09 13.41 -6.05
N LEU A 283 8.60 12.92 -7.17
CA LEU A 283 9.25 11.87 -7.97
C LEU A 283 9.81 12.42 -9.29
N GLU A 284 9.65 13.72 -9.54
CA GLU A 284 10.04 14.38 -10.79
C GLU A 284 11.52 14.24 -11.14
N GLY A 285 12.39 14.19 -10.12
CA GLY A 285 13.81 14.01 -10.37
C GLY A 285 14.16 12.70 -11.06
N SER A 286 13.29 11.68 -10.98
CA SER A 286 13.47 10.42 -11.71
C SER A 286 13.11 10.51 -13.20
N ASP A 287 12.56 11.63 -13.67
CA ASP A 287 12.33 11.87 -15.09
C ASP A 287 13.61 12.32 -15.80
N GLU A 288 14.61 12.77 -15.03
CA GLU A 288 15.91 13.12 -15.55
C GLU A 288 16.75 11.86 -15.84
N PRO A 289 17.33 11.71 -17.03
CA PRO A 289 18.09 10.51 -17.39
C PRO A 289 19.22 10.19 -16.42
N GLY A 290 19.22 8.98 -15.92
CA GLY A 290 20.25 8.47 -15.00
C GLY A 290 20.02 8.84 -13.54
N TRP A 291 18.92 9.49 -13.20
CA TRP A 291 18.54 9.81 -11.83
C TRP A 291 17.36 8.96 -11.34
N HIS A 292 17.40 8.53 -10.10
CA HIS A 292 16.39 7.65 -9.54
C HIS A 292 16.05 8.04 -8.11
N ASN A 293 14.76 8.06 -7.79
CA ASN A 293 14.32 8.10 -6.40
C ASN A 293 14.89 6.90 -5.62
N VAL A 294 15.22 7.12 -4.38
CA VAL A 294 15.75 6.06 -3.51
C VAL A 294 14.62 5.50 -2.66
N TYR A 295 14.47 4.18 -2.66
CA TYR A 295 13.49 3.46 -1.87
C TYR A 295 14.18 2.53 -0.90
N THR A 296 13.71 2.49 0.34
CA THR A 296 14.13 1.48 1.32
C THR A 296 13.50 0.12 1.01
N GLN A 297 12.31 0.14 0.40
CA GLN A 297 11.61 -1.02 -0.11
C GLN A 297 10.77 -0.60 -1.33
N ALA A 298 10.99 -1.23 -2.46
CA ALA A 298 10.19 -0.99 -3.66
C ALA A 298 8.77 -1.57 -3.51
N TRP A 299 7.83 -1.02 -4.27
CA TRP A 299 6.49 -1.60 -4.37
C TRP A 299 6.54 -3.00 -5.00
N PRO A 300 5.56 -3.87 -4.65
CA PRO A 300 5.39 -5.15 -5.30
C PRO A 300 5.18 -4.99 -6.81
N ALA A 301 5.72 -5.93 -7.56
CA ALA A 301 5.54 -5.94 -9.01
C ALA A 301 4.05 -6.01 -9.39
N LEU A 302 3.68 -5.25 -10.41
CA LEU A 302 2.35 -5.30 -10.99
C LEU A 302 2.12 -6.65 -11.69
N PRO A 303 0.89 -7.17 -11.70
CA PRO A 303 0.53 -8.24 -12.61
C PRO A 303 0.87 -7.87 -14.07
N LYS A 304 1.29 -8.85 -14.86
CA LYS A 304 1.74 -8.64 -16.25
C LYS A 304 0.65 -8.11 -17.19
N GLU A 305 -0.61 -8.23 -16.78
CA GLU A 305 -1.78 -7.75 -17.51
C GLU A 305 -2.00 -6.26 -17.39
N PHE A 306 -1.29 -5.59 -16.47
CA PHE A 306 -1.41 -4.14 -16.30
C PHE A 306 -0.33 -3.42 -17.11
N THR A 307 -0.70 -2.24 -17.58
CA THR A 307 0.16 -1.29 -18.28
C THR A 307 0.14 0.07 -17.54
N ILE A 308 1.03 0.95 -17.90
CA ILE A 308 1.13 2.30 -17.32
C ILE A 308 0.98 3.30 -18.45
N HIS A 309 0.12 4.30 -18.26
CA HIS A 309 -0.12 5.36 -19.22
C HIS A 309 -0.06 6.72 -18.55
N ASP A 310 0.39 7.72 -19.29
CA ASP A 310 0.30 9.11 -18.87
C ASP A 310 -1.13 9.63 -19.04
N ALA A 311 -1.61 10.33 -18.04
CA ALA A 311 -2.90 10.99 -18.01
C ALA A 311 -2.72 12.43 -17.52
N TYR A 312 -3.73 13.28 -17.68
CA TYR A 312 -3.67 14.65 -17.14
C TYR A 312 -3.49 14.68 -15.62
N ALA A 313 -3.94 13.63 -14.93
CA ALA A 313 -3.86 13.50 -13.46
C ALA A 313 -2.54 12.88 -12.99
N GLY A 314 -1.66 12.44 -13.89
CA GLY A 314 -0.41 11.73 -13.55
C GLY A 314 -0.25 10.42 -14.31
N GLN A 315 0.64 9.56 -13.85
CA GLN A 315 0.77 8.20 -14.38
C GLN A 315 -0.31 7.30 -13.79
N VAL A 316 -1.12 6.71 -14.65
CA VAL A 316 -2.23 5.88 -14.27
C VAL A 316 -1.96 4.40 -14.61
N LEU A 317 -2.35 3.51 -13.70
CA LEU A 317 -2.43 2.10 -13.98
C LEU A 317 -3.56 1.84 -14.97
N ALA A 318 -3.33 0.98 -15.95
CA ALA A 318 -4.33 0.59 -16.94
C ALA A 318 -4.37 -0.93 -17.15
N ASP A 319 -5.51 -1.43 -17.63
CA ASP A 319 -5.64 -2.83 -18.05
C ASP A 319 -4.84 -3.10 -19.36
N ALA A 320 -4.82 -4.34 -19.83
CA ALA A 320 -4.11 -4.73 -21.05
C ALA A 320 -4.62 -4.01 -22.32
N ARG A 321 -5.79 -3.37 -22.28
CA ARG A 321 -6.37 -2.60 -23.40
C ARG A 321 -6.05 -1.11 -23.28
N GLY A 322 -5.37 -0.71 -22.21
CA GLY A 322 -5.04 0.70 -21.92
C GLY A 322 -6.15 1.47 -21.21
N HIS A 323 -7.23 0.83 -20.77
CA HIS A 323 -8.27 1.49 -19.99
C HIS A 323 -7.79 1.71 -18.56
N ALA A 324 -7.95 2.93 -18.06
CA ALA A 324 -7.54 3.28 -16.72
C ALA A 324 -8.18 2.36 -15.66
N VAL A 325 -7.39 1.97 -14.69
CA VAL A 325 -7.83 1.21 -13.53
C VAL A 325 -8.28 2.15 -12.44
N TYR A 326 -9.42 1.85 -11.86
CA TYR A 326 -10.01 2.59 -10.75
C TYR A 326 -10.06 1.73 -9.49
N ILE A 327 -9.90 2.39 -8.35
CA ILE A 327 -10.26 1.81 -7.05
C ILE A 327 -11.54 2.46 -6.56
N TYR A 328 -12.38 1.69 -5.89
CA TYR A 328 -13.47 2.24 -5.13
C TYR A 328 -12.96 2.64 -3.74
N ASN A 329 -13.07 3.92 -3.42
CA ASN A 329 -12.84 4.42 -2.09
C ASN A 329 -14.14 4.40 -1.31
N CYS A 330 -14.09 3.90 -0.10
CA CYS A 330 -15.13 4.12 0.88
C CYS A 330 -14.46 4.46 2.20
N ILE A 331 -14.77 5.63 2.73
CA ILE A 331 -14.32 6.04 4.05
C ILE A 331 -15.55 6.00 4.93
N ASP A 332 -15.64 4.93 5.67
CA ASP A 332 -16.57 4.84 6.76
C ASP A 332 -15.78 5.00 8.06
N ASP A 333 -16.07 6.05 8.75
CA ASP A 333 -15.44 6.46 9.99
C ASP A 333 -16.24 6.04 11.23
N ALA A 334 -17.28 5.24 11.05
CA ALA A 334 -18.00 4.64 12.16
C ALA A 334 -17.21 3.45 12.73
N LEU A 335 -17.24 3.31 14.05
CA LEU A 335 -16.45 2.30 14.76
C LEU A 335 -16.88 0.86 14.47
N ASP A 336 -18.10 0.66 14.02
CA ASP A 336 -18.70 -0.63 13.69
C ASP A 336 -18.59 -0.99 12.20
N GLN A 337 -17.79 -0.24 11.42
CA GLN A 337 -17.61 -0.50 10.00
C GLN A 337 -16.34 -1.30 9.72
N GLN A 338 -16.52 -2.41 9.03
CA GLN A 338 -15.45 -2.99 8.24
C GLN A 338 -15.11 -2.00 7.12
N SER A 339 -13.85 -2.01 6.64
CA SER A 339 -13.48 -1.18 5.50
C SER A 339 -14.50 -1.34 4.38
N CYS A 340 -15.32 -0.32 4.15
CA CYS A 340 -16.53 -0.41 3.32
C CYS A 340 -16.23 -0.52 1.81
N ASP A 341 -14.97 -0.50 1.42
CA ASP A 341 -14.50 -0.79 0.08
C ASP A 341 -14.06 -2.27 -0.11
N HIS A 342 -14.18 -3.08 0.93
CA HIS A 342 -13.83 -4.49 0.87
C HIS A 342 -15.07 -5.34 0.56
N PRO A 343 -14.98 -6.39 -0.29
CA PRO A 343 -16.14 -7.22 -0.66
C PRO A 343 -16.81 -7.94 0.52
N GLY A 344 -16.13 -8.11 1.64
CA GLY A 344 -16.71 -8.61 2.88
C GLY A 344 -17.68 -7.63 3.55
N ALA A 345 -17.57 -6.32 3.23
CA ALA A 345 -18.47 -5.30 3.76
C ALA A 345 -19.76 -5.20 2.93
N PRO A 346 -20.84 -4.57 3.48
CA PRO A 346 -22.01 -4.19 2.70
C PRO A 346 -21.62 -3.31 1.50
N GLN A 347 -22.22 -3.59 0.33
CA GLN A 347 -21.89 -2.90 -0.92
C GLN A 347 -22.92 -1.81 -1.29
N ALA A 348 -23.83 -1.48 -0.40
CA ALA A 348 -24.92 -0.55 -0.67
C ALA A 348 -24.42 0.82 -1.18
N TYR A 349 -23.42 1.40 -0.55
CA TYR A 349 -22.84 2.68 -0.97
C TYR A 349 -22.18 2.59 -2.35
N ARG A 350 -21.43 1.54 -2.62
CA ARG A 350 -20.80 1.34 -3.94
C ARG A 350 -21.87 1.25 -5.03
N LEU A 351 -22.87 0.39 -4.83
CA LEU A 351 -23.95 0.19 -5.79
C LEU A 351 -24.75 1.48 -6.03
N ALA A 352 -24.98 2.26 -4.98
CA ALA A 352 -25.65 3.57 -5.13
C ALA A 352 -24.81 4.56 -5.94
N VAL A 353 -23.51 4.66 -5.66
CA VAL A 353 -22.60 5.58 -6.36
C VAL A 353 -22.45 5.23 -7.84
N CYS A 354 -22.36 3.96 -8.21
CA CYS A 354 -22.13 3.52 -9.59
C CYS A 354 -23.38 3.16 -10.39
N GLY A 355 -24.48 2.77 -9.72
CA GLY A 355 -25.66 2.27 -10.40
C GLY A 355 -27.00 2.78 -9.86
N GLY A 356 -26.99 3.69 -8.86
CA GLY A 356 -28.22 4.11 -8.19
C GLY A 356 -28.91 2.97 -7.43
N GLY A 357 -28.13 2.02 -6.90
CA GLY A 357 -28.59 0.81 -6.22
C GLY A 357 -28.75 -0.42 -7.13
N ASP A 358 -28.67 -0.23 -8.46
CA ASP A 358 -28.77 -1.33 -9.43
C ASP A 358 -27.39 -1.92 -9.73
N ALA A 359 -27.18 -3.18 -9.38
CA ALA A 359 -25.92 -3.89 -9.56
C ALA A 359 -25.56 -4.09 -11.05
N ALA A 360 -26.55 -4.36 -11.91
CA ALA A 360 -26.32 -4.55 -13.34
C ALA A 360 -25.87 -3.23 -14.00
N ARG A 361 -26.51 -2.13 -13.64
CA ARG A 361 -26.13 -0.79 -14.09
C ARG A 361 -24.75 -0.41 -13.58
N CYS A 362 -24.44 -0.72 -12.31
CA CYS A 362 -23.11 -0.49 -11.75
C CYS A 362 -22.03 -1.26 -12.52
N LEU A 363 -22.26 -2.54 -12.80
CA LEU A 363 -21.36 -3.39 -13.57
C LEU A 363 -21.17 -2.89 -15.01
N ALA A 364 -22.20 -2.36 -15.64
CA ALA A 364 -22.13 -1.76 -16.96
C ALA A 364 -21.31 -0.45 -16.98
N THR A 365 -21.40 0.35 -15.91
CA THR A 365 -20.70 1.64 -15.80
C THR A 365 -19.24 1.46 -15.36
N PHE A 366 -19.02 0.62 -14.35
CA PHE A 366 -17.72 0.29 -13.78
C PHE A 366 -17.50 -1.23 -13.82
N PRO A 367 -17.15 -1.79 -15.00
CA PRO A 367 -16.82 -3.20 -15.10
C PRO A 367 -15.56 -3.52 -14.30
N TYR A 368 -15.52 -4.71 -13.71
CA TYR A 368 -14.33 -5.21 -13.03
C TYR A 368 -13.19 -5.47 -14.02
N VAL A 369 -11.96 -5.33 -13.56
CA VAL A 369 -10.79 -5.79 -14.31
C VAL A 369 -10.70 -7.30 -14.18
N ILE A 370 -11.07 -8.01 -15.25
CA ILE A 370 -11.10 -9.48 -15.27
C ILE A 370 -9.68 -10.03 -15.21
N ALA A 371 -9.47 -10.98 -14.31
CA ALA A 371 -8.25 -11.75 -14.22
C ALA A 371 -8.33 -13.00 -15.12
N PRO A 372 -7.25 -13.45 -15.75
CA PRO A 372 -7.23 -14.75 -16.42
C PRO A 372 -7.62 -15.89 -15.46
N LYS A 373 -8.25 -16.94 -15.97
CA LYS A 373 -8.69 -18.08 -15.14
C LYS A 373 -7.56 -18.77 -14.37
N ASP A 374 -6.36 -18.72 -14.92
CA ASP A 374 -5.14 -19.26 -14.35
C ASP A 374 -4.29 -18.19 -13.66
N ALA A 375 -4.83 -16.97 -13.47
CA ALA A 375 -4.14 -15.90 -12.78
C ALA A 375 -3.76 -16.35 -11.38
N LYS A 376 -2.48 -16.21 -11.08
CA LYS A 376 -1.95 -16.39 -9.74
C LYS A 376 -1.66 -15.02 -9.14
N SER A 377 -1.84 -14.90 -7.84
CA SER A 377 -1.40 -13.69 -7.13
C SER A 377 0.07 -13.42 -7.47
N ALA A 378 0.35 -12.23 -8.01
CA ALA A 378 1.72 -11.80 -8.29
C ALA A 378 2.51 -11.61 -6.98
N ASN A 379 1.79 -11.22 -5.94
CA ASN A 379 2.26 -10.97 -4.58
C ASN A 379 1.01 -10.87 -3.67
N ARG A 380 1.18 -10.50 -2.42
CA ARG A 380 0.05 -10.35 -1.48
C ARG A 380 -0.76 -9.07 -1.70
N THR A 381 -0.14 -8.07 -2.31
CA THR A 381 -0.77 -6.79 -2.65
C THR A 381 -1.73 -6.93 -3.82
N TRP A 382 -1.32 -7.68 -4.86
CA TRP A 382 -2.13 -7.95 -6.05
C TRP A 382 -2.53 -9.42 -6.10
N ASN A 383 -3.82 -9.67 -5.98
CA ASN A 383 -4.39 -11.01 -6.01
C ASN A 383 -5.66 -11.03 -6.87
N ALA A 384 -6.05 -12.21 -7.32
CA ALA A 384 -7.34 -12.42 -7.96
C ALA A 384 -8.36 -12.89 -6.92
N VAL A 385 -9.61 -12.42 -7.05
CA VAL A 385 -10.73 -12.80 -6.18
C VAL A 385 -11.96 -13.10 -7.03
N ASP A 386 -12.85 -13.94 -6.50
CA ASP A 386 -14.12 -14.24 -7.14
C ASP A 386 -15.24 -13.39 -6.54
N ILE A 387 -15.93 -12.64 -7.40
CA ILE A 387 -16.98 -11.69 -7.03
C ILE A 387 -18.33 -12.14 -7.60
N ASP A 388 -19.36 -12.10 -6.78
CA ASP A 388 -20.75 -12.21 -7.21
C ASP A 388 -21.15 -10.92 -7.95
N PRO A 389 -21.43 -10.98 -9.26
CA PRO A 389 -21.76 -9.77 -10.04
C PRO A 389 -23.06 -9.09 -9.61
N LYS A 390 -23.95 -9.79 -8.91
CA LYS A 390 -25.26 -9.28 -8.49
C LYS A 390 -25.15 -8.44 -7.22
N THR A 391 -24.31 -8.89 -6.29
CA THR A 391 -24.19 -8.25 -4.98
C THR A 391 -22.90 -7.43 -4.83
N GLY A 392 -21.87 -7.70 -5.65
CA GLY A 392 -20.55 -7.11 -5.53
C GLY A 392 -19.74 -7.65 -4.34
N ARG A 393 -20.25 -8.68 -3.67
CA ARG A 393 -19.57 -9.36 -2.56
C ARG A 393 -18.71 -10.51 -3.07
N TYR A 394 -17.90 -11.09 -2.20
CA TYR A 394 -17.22 -12.34 -2.53
C TYR A 394 -18.23 -13.39 -2.95
N ALA A 395 -17.93 -14.08 -4.03
CA ALA A 395 -18.75 -15.18 -4.52
C ALA A 395 -18.70 -16.38 -3.55
N ALA A 396 -19.80 -17.12 -3.50
CA ALA A 396 -19.79 -18.40 -2.80
C ALA A 396 -18.85 -19.40 -3.52
N PRO A 397 -18.20 -20.31 -2.78
CA PRO A 397 -17.37 -21.34 -3.39
C PRO A 397 -18.13 -22.12 -4.48
N GLY A 398 -17.58 -22.13 -5.71
CA GLY A 398 -18.20 -22.82 -6.86
C GLY A 398 -19.38 -22.10 -7.51
N GLN A 399 -19.65 -20.84 -7.20
CA GLN A 399 -20.69 -20.05 -7.85
C GLN A 399 -20.40 -19.92 -9.35
N ALA A 400 -21.32 -20.40 -10.20
CA ALA A 400 -21.10 -20.54 -11.63
C ALA A 400 -20.98 -19.21 -12.40
N ASP A 401 -21.66 -18.15 -11.93
CA ASP A 401 -21.65 -16.82 -12.53
C ASP A 401 -20.64 -15.86 -11.85
N ALA A 402 -19.79 -16.38 -10.97
CA ALA A 402 -18.74 -15.59 -10.34
C ALA A 402 -17.78 -15.00 -11.37
N LEU A 403 -17.37 -13.76 -11.14
CA LEU A 403 -16.36 -13.08 -11.93
C LEU A 403 -15.01 -13.20 -11.24
N HIS A 404 -14.03 -13.79 -11.93
CA HIS A 404 -12.65 -13.84 -11.48
C HIS A 404 -11.95 -12.54 -11.84
N VAL A 405 -11.60 -11.71 -10.84
CA VAL A 405 -11.19 -10.32 -11.04
C VAL A 405 -9.91 -9.98 -10.29
N TRP A 406 -9.14 -9.05 -10.84
CA TRP A 406 -8.00 -8.50 -10.13
C TRP A 406 -8.45 -7.64 -8.94
N ALA A 407 -7.70 -7.77 -7.86
CA ALA A 407 -7.90 -7.02 -6.64
C ALA A 407 -6.58 -6.44 -6.11
N PHE A 408 -6.64 -5.22 -5.60
CA PHE A 408 -5.58 -4.57 -4.85
C PHE A 408 -5.89 -4.67 -3.35
N ARG A 409 -5.02 -5.36 -2.59
CA ARG A 409 -5.24 -5.61 -1.14
C ARG A 409 -6.60 -6.25 -0.85
N GLY A 410 -7.01 -7.21 -1.65
CA GLY A 410 -8.31 -7.89 -1.55
C GLY A 410 -9.51 -7.09 -2.06
N ARG A 411 -9.32 -5.84 -2.51
CA ARG A 411 -10.38 -4.99 -3.04
C ARG A 411 -10.39 -5.03 -4.56
N PRO A 412 -11.47 -5.43 -5.20
CA PRO A 412 -11.56 -5.46 -6.66
C PRO A 412 -11.23 -4.11 -7.27
N VAL A 413 -10.58 -4.14 -8.42
CA VAL A 413 -10.32 -2.95 -9.22
C VAL A 413 -11.21 -2.93 -10.45
N PHE A 414 -11.46 -1.74 -10.99
CA PHE A 414 -12.48 -1.47 -12.00
C PHE A 414 -11.88 -0.73 -13.19
N THR A 415 -12.57 -0.77 -14.32
CA THR A 415 -12.41 0.21 -15.40
C THR A 415 -13.67 1.07 -15.46
N TYR A 416 -13.66 2.14 -16.25
CA TYR A 416 -14.85 2.95 -16.51
C TYR A 416 -15.28 2.80 -17.98
N ALA A 417 -16.54 2.49 -18.20
CA ALA A 417 -17.08 2.25 -19.55
C ALA A 417 -17.04 3.50 -20.45
N GLY A 418 -16.94 4.69 -19.85
CA GLY A 418 -16.82 5.96 -20.57
C GLY A 418 -15.41 6.24 -21.11
N ASP A 419 -14.37 5.63 -20.59
CA ASP A 419 -13.00 5.77 -21.07
C ASP A 419 -12.83 5.00 -22.39
N LYS A 420 -12.49 5.69 -23.46
CA LYS A 420 -12.40 5.11 -24.83
C LYS A 420 -10.99 5.05 -25.36
N LYS A 421 -10.03 5.72 -24.72
CA LYS A 421 -8.64 5.82 -25.15
C LYS A 421 -7.69 5.63 -23.97
N PRO A 422 -6.49 5.07 -24.20
CA PRO A 422 -5.45 5.03 -23.18
C PRO A 422 -5.20 6.40 -22.55
N GLY A 423 -4.99 6.44 -21.24
CA GLY A 423 -4.76 7.66 -20.47
C GLY A 423 -6.01 8.48 -20.15
N GLN A 424 -7.20 8.09 -20.63
CA GLN A 424 -8.45 8.72 -20.17
C GLN A 424 -8.74 8.27 -18.73
N VAL A 425 -9.15 9.24 -17.90
CA VAL A 425 -9.52 9.04 -16.50
C VAL A 425 -10.85 9.77 -16.21
N GLY A 426 -11.83 9.57 -17.08
CA GLY A 426 -13.11 10.31 -17.07
C GLY A 426 -13.97 10.09 -15.83
N ALA A 427 -13.73 9.05 -15.07
CA ALA A 427 -14.42 8.79 -13.82
C ALA A 427 -13.57 9.08 -12.57
N ASP A 428 -12.40 9.73 -12.72
CA ASP A 428 -11.63 10.13 -11.55
C ASP A 428 -12.41 11.17 -10.74
N GLY A 429 -12.68 10.87 -9.48
CA GLY A 429 -13.51 11.71 -8.63
C GLY A 429 -15.03 11.44 -8.72
N TRP A 430 -15.46 10.39 -9.40
CA TRP A 430 -16.87 10.02 -9.41
C TRP A 430 -17.32 9.56 -8.03
N GLY A 431 -18.27 10.31 -7.44
CA GLY A 431 -18.84 10.03 -6.12
C GLY A 431 -18.76 11.20 -5.15
N GLU A 432 -18.88 10.94 -3.87
CA GLU A 432 -18.87 11.95 -2.82
C GLU A 432 -17.51 12.60 -2.66
N PHE A 433 -17.48 13.94 -2.48
CA PHE A 433 -16.25 14.72 -2.32
C PHE A 433 -15.19 14.35 -3.38
N HIS A 434 -15.59 14.42 -4.65
CA HIS A 434 -14.72 14.06 -5.77
C HIS A 434 -14.10 12.64 -5.64
N GLY A 435 -14.89 11.68 -5.15
CA GLY A 435 -14.45 10.28 -4.97
C GLY A 435 -13.48 10.06 -3.82
N THR A 436 -13.19 11.07 -3.02
CA THR A 436 -12.26 10.93 -1.89
C THR A 436 -12.88 10.25 -0.69
N ARG A 437 -14.19 10.36 -0.53
CA ARG A 437 -14.94 9.71 0.56
C ARG A 437 -15.57 8.39 0.10
N ASN A 438 -16.61 8.46 -0.71
CA ASN A 438 -17.28 7.30 -1.28
C ASN A 438 -17.32 7.49 -2.80
N GLY A 439 -16.49 6.77 -3.53
CA GLY A 439 -16.45 6.91 -4.97
C GLY A 439 -15.25 6.30 -5.64
N PHE A 440 -15.14 6.52 -6.94
CA PHE A 440 -14.10 5.96 -7.77
C PHE A 440 -12.96 6.94 -7.96
N LYS A 441 -11.75 6.44 -7.81
CA LYS A 441 -10.51 7.17 -8.06
C LYS A 441 -9.63 6.39 -9.02
N ALA A 442 -9.06 7.08 -10.00
CA ALA A 442 -8.03 6.50 -10.84
C ALA A 442 -6.86 6.01 -9.98
N PHE A 443 -6.35 4.83 -10.31
CA PHE A 443 -5.20 4.26 -9.62
C PHE A 443 -3.94 4.95 -10.14
N LEU A 444 -3.60 6.09 -9.55
CA LEU A 444 -2.41 6.84 -9.91
C LEU A 444 -1.17 6.21 -9.28
N LEU A 445 -0.17 5.96 -10.09
CA LEU A 445 1.17 5.56 -9.64
C LEU A 445 2.02 6.80 -9.30
N ARG A 446 1.78 7.89 -10.04
CA ARG A 446 2.39 9.20 -9.83
C ARG A 446 1.35 10.29 -10.09
N ASP A 447 1.35 11.31 -9.27
CA ASP A 447 0.47 12.49 -9.35
C ASP A 447 1.23 13.81 -9.19
N ASP A 448 2.56 13.77 -9.36
CA ASP A 448 3.49 14.89 -9.16
C ASP A 448 3.97 15.55 -10.47
N PHE A 449 3.15 15.50 -11.53
CA PHE A 449 3.49 16.12 -12.80
C PHE A 449 3.34 17.65 -12.76
N LYS A 450 4.34 18.35 -13.31
CA LYS A 450 4.23 19.79 -13.56
C LYS A 450 3.20 20.05 -14.66
N GLY A 451 2.24 20.90 -14.39
CA GLY A 451 1.22 21.32 -15.36
C GLY A 451 -0.21 20.89 -15.06
N ASN A 452 -0.44 20.12 -14.00
CA ASN A 452 -1.79 19.80 -13.53
C ASN A 452 -2.41 20.90 -12.63
N ALA A 453 -1.90 22.13 -12.68
CA ALA A 453 -2.54 23.30 -12.12
C ALA A 453 -3.46 23.90 -13.20
N GLY A 454 -4.65 23.31 -13.36
CA GLY A 454 -5.72 23.80 -14.19
C GLY A 454 -7.05 23.65 -13.48
#